data_00904ca8dea638dd0f8cb0eb9e3c9f14
#
_entry.id   00904ca8dea638dd0f8cb0eb9e3c9f14
#
_cell.length_a   1.000
_cell.length_b   1.000
_cell.length_c   1.000
_cell.angle_alpha   90.00
_cell.angle_beta   90.00
_cell.angle_gamma   90.00
#
_symmetry.space_group_name_H-M   'P 1'
#
loop_
_entity.id
_entity.type
_entity.pdbx_description
1 polymer ?
#
loop_
_entity_poly.entity_id
_entity_poly.type
_entity_poly.pdbx_seq_one_letter_code
_entity_poly.pdbx_strand_id
1 'polypeptide(L)'
;MFLGILLSLTLSVNSSNQFQNKEHIAVVLGDSLSAGYGVKIEESWPSVLENNLNAVNINIKIINAGISGDTTSGGLFRLPKLLREHKPNLVILELGGNDGLRGMSIKKIIQKNLDEMIRMSLQSGANVALVGVELPPNYGEQYTSKFKNMYIELADEYDLTLIEGSIKEMVALNLMQADGIHPNASGHLIIEEQVRSKILTLLDERIID
;
A
#
# COMPACT_ATOMS: atom_id res chain seq x y z
N MET A 1 62.60 12.70 -18.47
CA MET A 1 61.65 11.87 -19.22
C MET A 1 60.93 10.96 -18.23
N PHE A 2 59.75 11.32 -17.81
CA PHE A 2 58.68 10.46 -17.35
C PHE A 2 57.43 11.31 -17.17
N LEU A 3 56.63 11.30 -18.24
CA LEU A 3 55.31 11.87 -18.26
C LEU A 3 54.38 10.67 -18.38
N GLY A 4 53.48 10.49 -17.48
CA GLY A 4 52.51 9.43 -17.69
C GLY A 4 51.62 9.18 -16.47
N ILE A 5 50.34 9.36 -16.70
CA ILE A 5 49.20 8.73 -16.06
C ILE A 5 48.67 9.44 -14.79
N LEU A 6 47.83 10.42 -15.06
CA LEU A 6 46.74 10.84 -14.16
C LEU A 6 45.48 11.05 -15.02
N LEU A 7 44.78 9.98 -15.34
CA LEU A 7 43.42 10.06 -15.91
C LEU A 7 42.70 8.73 -15.68
N SER A 8 41.92 8.62 -14.60
CA SER A 8 40.77 7.71 -14.52
C SER A 8 40.23 7.56 -13.09
N LEU A 9 39.66 8.62 -12.51
CA LEU A 9 38.93 8.49 -11.20
C LEU A 9 37.73 9.44 -11.06
N THR A 10 37.12 9.86 -12.17
CA THR A 10 35.98 10.80 -12.07
C THR A 10 34.63 10.28 -12.60
N LEU A 11 34.53 9.03 -13.02
CA LEU A 11 33.30 8.50 -13.65
C LEU A 11 32.40 7.66 -12.73
N SER A 12 32.85 7.24 -11.57
CA SER A 12 32.06 6.37 -10.68
C SER A 12 31.18 7.09 -9.64
N VAL A 13 31.36 8.39 -9.45
CA VAL A 13 30.59 9.16 -8.43
C VAL A 13 29.26 9.69 -8.98
N ASN A 14 29.13 9.84 -10.30
CA ASN A 14 27.90 10.40 -10.89
C ASN A 14 26.75 9.40 -11.08
N SER A 15 27.03 8.12 -11.18
CA SER A 15 25.96 7.12 -11.36
C SER A 15 25.17 6.83 -10.07
N SER A 16 25.85 6.78 -8.93
CA SER A 16 25.17 6.57 -7.63
C SER A 16 24.29 7.75 -7.21
N ASN A 17 24.67 9.00 -7.59
CA ASN A 17 23.84 10.19 -7.30
C ASN A 17 22.63 10.36 -8.24
N GLN A 18 22.65 9.78 -9.45
CA GLN A 18 21.51 9.84 -10.35
C GLN A 18 20.37 8.88 -9.94
N PHE A 19 20.69 7.76 -9.29
CA PHE A 19 19.69 6.80 -8.81
C PHE A 19 18.98 7.28 -7.54
N GLN A 20 19.64 8.07 -6.67
CA GLN A 20 19.04 8.63 -5.46
C GLN A 20 18.02 9.76 -5.70
N ASN A 21 17.91 10.28 -6.91
CA ASN A 21 17.07 11.46 -7.20
C ASN A 21 15.80 11.15 -8.00
N LYS A 22 15.53 9.88 -8.33
CA LYS A 22 14.31 9.51 -9.06
C LYS A 22 13.13 9.49 -8.09
N GLU A 23 12.12 10.32 -8.37
CA GLU A 23 10.86 10.30 -7.62
C GLU A 23 10.13 8.98 -7.87
N HIS A 24 9.80 8.27 -6.79
CA HIS A 24 8.89 7.13 -6.81
C HIS A 24 7.46 7.64 -6.68
N ILE A 25 6.56 7.08 -7.46
CA ILE A 25 5.12 7.39 -7.35
C ILE A 25 4.42 6.14 -6.84
N ALA A 26 3.77 6.25 -5.68
CA ALA A 26 2.90 5.22 -5.14
C ALA A 26 1.44 5.68 -5.20
N VAL A 27 0.55 4.82 -5.67
CA VAL A 27 -0.91 5.03 -5.58
C VAL A 27 -1.44 4.15 -4.46
N VAL A 28 -2.10 4.76 -3.47
CA VAL A 28 -2.87 4.07 -2.45
C VAL A 28 -4.31 4.01 -2.90
N LEU A 29 -4.78 2.85 -3.33
CA LEU A 29 -6.17 2.60 -3.70
C LEU A 29 -6.87 1.93 -2.52
N GLY A 30 -7.64 2.71 -1.78
CA GLY A 30 -8.21 2.27 -0.51
C GLY A 30 -9.60 2.85 -0.22
N ASP A 31 -10.08 2.55 0.97
CA ASP A 31 -11.38 3.02 1.48
C ASP A 31 -11.22 4.10 2.58
N SER A 32 -12.05 4.05 3.61
CA SER A 32 -12.02 5.02 4.72
C SER A 32 -10.73 4.97 5.53
N LEU A 33 -10.08 3.82 5.59
CA LEU A 33 -8.82 3.65 6.30
C LEU A 33 -7.71 4.46 5.63
N SER A 34 -7.62 4.38 4.31
CA SER A 34 -6.65 5.16 3.53
C SER A 34 -7.05 6.62 3.40
N ALA A 35 -8.37 6.92 3.31
CA ALA A 35 -8.86 8.30 3.27
C ALA A 35 -8.59 9.09 4.55
N GLY A 36 -8.25 8.44 5.66
CA GLY A 36 -8.05 9.08 6.97
C GLY A 36 -9.36 9.54 7.59
N TYR A 37 -10.40 8.70 7.51
CA TYR A 37 -11.71 9.04 8.11
C TYR A 37 -11.58 9.36 9.59
N GLY A 38 -12.08 10.54 10.00
CA GLY A 38 -12.13 10.98 11.40
C GLY A 38 -10.80 11.48 11.98
N VAL A 39 -9.73 11.56 11.20
CA VAL A 39 -8.46 12.19 11.57
C VAL A 39 -8.14 13.33 10.60
N LYS A 40 -7.16 14.18 10.93
CA LYS A 40 -6.68 15.18 9.97
C LYS A 40 -5.94 14.49 8.84
N ILE A 41 -5.93 15.13 7.67
CA ILE A 41 -5.30 14.55 6.47
C ILE A 41 -3.82 14.25 6.68
N GLU A 42 -3.11 15.12 7.38
CA GLU A 42 -1.71 14.98 7.73
C GLU A 42 -1.43 13.87 8.76
N GLU A 43 -2.45 13.42 9.48
CA GLU A 43 -2.38 12.31 10.45
C GLU A 43 -2.76 10.96 9.81
N SER A 44 -3.27 10.98 8.56
CA SER A 44 -3.60 9.75 7.84
C SER A 44 -2.32 8.96 7.51
N TRP A 45 -2.39 7.63 7.57
CA TRP A 45 -1.23 6.78 7.34
C TRP A 45 -0.53 7.01 5.99
N PRO A 46 -1.23 7.34 4.87
CA PRO A 46 -0.53 7.61 3.61
C PRO A 46 0.28 8.91 3.67
N SER A 47 -0.24 9.96 4.35
CA SER A 47 0.48 11.22 4.52
C SER A 47 1.69 11.08 5.44
N VAL A 48 1.54 10.34 6.54
CA VAL A 48 2.65 10.04 7.46
C VAL A 48 3.72 9.20 6.76
N LEU A 49 3.32 8.22 5.96
CA LEU A 49 4.23 7.37 5.17
C LEU A 49 5.07 8.21 4.18
N GLU A 50 4.44 9.11 3.43
CA GLU A 50 5.15 10.02 2.53
C GLU A 50 6.19 10.85 3.28
N ASN A 51 5.78 11.46 4.39
CA ASN A 51 6.65 12.30 5.20
C ASN A 51 7.83 11.50 5.78
N ASN A 52 7.59 10.32 6.34
CA ASN A 52 8.63 9.49 6.95
C ASN A 52 9.65 8.96 5.93
N LEU A 53 9.19 8.54 4.75
CA LEU A 53 10.09 8.08 3.68
C LEU A 53 10.94 9.24 3.13
N ASN A 54 10.34 10.40 2.90
CA ASN A 54 11.08 11.58 2.43
C ASN A 54 12.08 12.09 3.48
N ALA A 55 11.77 11.97 4.78
CA ALA A 55 12.69 12.35 5.86
C ALA A 55 13.98 11.50 5.91
N VAL A 56 13.93 10.27 5.38
CA VAL A 56 15.10 9.39 5.24
C VAL A 56 15.68 9.37 3.82
N ASN A 57 15.39 10.41 3.03
CA ASN A 57 15.87 10.63 1.66
C ASN A 57 15.37 9.60 0.62
N ILE A 58 14.27 8.93 0.87
CA ILE A 58 13.54 8.16 -0.15
C ILE A 58 12.56 9.11 -0.82
N ASN A 59 12.91 9.60 -2.02
CA ASN A 59 12.08 10.55 -2.75
C ASN A 59 10.83 9.87 -3.31
N ILE A 60 9.73 9.96 -2.59
CA ILE A 60 8.45 9.32 -2.95
C ILE A 60 7.30 10.32 -2.89
N LYS A 61 6.39 10.21 -3.84
CA LYS A 61 5.10 10.89 -3.85
C LYS A 61 3.99 9.87 -3.69
N ILE A 62 3.13 10.05 -2.69
CA ILE A 62 1.99 9.18 -2.45
C ILE A 62 0.71 9.84 -2.96
N ILE A 63 0.08 9.23 -3.95
CA ILE A 63 -1.25 9.60 -4.44
C ILE A 63 -2.27 8.83 -3.61
N ASN A 64 -2.80 9.47 -2.58
CA ASN A 64 -3.86 8.88 -1.77
C ASN A 64 -5.18 8.94 -2.54
N ALA A 65 -5.62 7.79 -3.04
CA ALA A 65 -6.90 7.58 -3.71
C ALA A 65 -7.92 6.84 -2.83
N GLY A 66 -7.80 6.97 -1.49
CA GLY A 66 -8.78 6.46 -0.53
C GLY A 66 -10.11 7.19 -0.63
N ILE A 67 -11.22 6.45 -0.63
CA ILE A 67 -12.59 6.99 -0.62
C ILE A 67 -13.38 6.26 0.45
N SER A 68 -13.88 6.99 1.47
CA SER A 68 -14.67 6.39 2.54
C SER A 68 -15.89 5.63 2.01
N GLY A 69 -16.06 4.39 2.47
CA GLY A 69 -17.16 3.52 2.05
C GLY A 69 -16.96 2.83 0.71
N ASP A 70 -15.82 3.01 0.05
CA ASP A 70 -15.53 2.37 -1.24
C ASP A 70 -15.42 0.85 -1.12
N THR A 71 -15.72 0.19 -2.22
CA THR A 71 -15.71 -1.26 -2.37
C THR A 71 -14.68 -1.70 -3.38
N THR A 72 -14.41 -3.00 -3.46
CA THR A 72 -13.57 -3.56 -4.52
C THR A 72 -14.09 -3.24 -5.92
N SER A 73 -15.41 -3.14 -6.10
CA SER A 73 -16.01 -2.73 -7.38
C SER A 73 -15.75 -1.26 -7.72
N GLY A 74 -15.83 -0.36 -6.73
CA GLY A 74 -15.50 1.06 -6.91
C GLY A 74 -14.01 1.26 -7.20
N GLY A 75 -13.14 0.59 -6.46
CA GLY A 75 -11.69 0.60 -6.70
C GLY A 75 -11.34 0.11 -8.10
N LEU A 76 -11.90 -1.02 -8.53
CA LEU A 76 -11.69 -1.57 -9.86
C LEU A 76 -12.11 -0.59 -10.97
N PHE A 77 -13.22 0.11 -10.78
CA PHE A 77 -13.67 1.14 -11.73
C PHE A 77 -12.70 2.33 -11.84
N ARG A 78 -12.09 2.74 -10.71
CA ARG A 78 -11.20 3.93 -10.66
C ARG A 78 -9.76 3.65 -11.08
N LEU A 79 -9.26 2.42 -10.84
CA LEU A 79 -7.87 2.05 -11.03
C LEU A 79 -7.32 2.35 -12.43
N PRO A 80 -8.02 2.07 -13.56
CA PRO A 80 -7.48 2.34 -14.89
C PRO A 80 -7.11 3.80 -15.12
N LYS A 81 -7.90 4.71 -14.56
CA LYS A 81 -7.61 6.15 -14.65
C LYS A 81 -6.36 6.50 -13.84
N LEU A 82 -6.26 6.02 -12.60
CA LEU A 82 -5.11 6.27 -11.72
C LEU A 82 -3.80 5.76 -12.34
N LEU A 83 -3.80 4.56 -12.90
CA LEU A 83 -2.64 3.99 -13.58
C LEU A 83 -2.19 4.84 -14.78
N ARG A 84 -3.13 5.29 -15.61
CA ARG A 84 -2.81 6.13 -16.78
C ARG A 84 -2.29 7.52 -16.40
N GLU A 85 -2.90 8.16 -15.40
CA GLU A 85 -2.57 9.54 -15.01
C GLU A 85 -1.27 9.62 -14.23
N HIS A 86 -1.04 8.67 -13.33
CA HIS A 86 0.09 8.75 -12.40
C HIS A 86 1.27 7.85 -12.78
N LYS A 87 1.06 6.80 -13.59
CA LYS A 87 2.08 5.81 -13.97
C LYS A 87 2.91 5.35 -12.77
N PRO A 88 2.27 4.82 -11.72
CA PRO A 88 2.94 4.55 -10.46
C PRO A 88 4.00 3.45 -10.58
N ASN A 89 5.02 3.53 -9.72
CA ASN A 89 5.96 2.45 -9.49
C ASN A 89 5.40 1.40 -8.53
N LEU A 90 4.50 1.83 -7.64
CA LEU A 90 3.88 0.99 -6.61
C LEU A 90 2.37 1.29 -6.52
N VAL A 91 1.58 0.24 -6.45
CA VAL A 91 0.15 0.31 -6.09
C VAL A 91 -0.03 -0.39 -4.75
N ILE A 92 -0.56 0.32 -3.77
CA ILE A 92 -0.95 -0.24 -2.47
C ILE A 92 -2.47 -0.42 -2.50
N LEU A 93 -2.92 -1.69 -2.50
CA LEU A 93 -4.34 -2.04 -2.53
C LEU A 93 -4.83 -2.30 -1.11
N GLU A 94 -5.70 -1.41 -0.61
CA GLU A 94 -6.33 -1.49 0.72
C GLU A 94 -7.85 -1.42 0.54
N LEU A 95 -8.47 -2.50 0.06
CA LEU A 95 -9.91 -2.59 -0.25
C LEU A 95 -10.48 -3.96 0.10
N GLY A 96 -11.77 -4.01 0.31
CA GLY A 96 -12.54 -5.22 0.58
C GLY A 96 -13.26 -5.18 1.92
N GLY A 97 -12.85 -4.31 2.84
CA GLY A 97 -13.49 -4.15 4.15
C GLY A 97 -14.99 -3.87 4.02
N ASN A 98 -15.36 -2.90 3.21
CA ASN A 98 -16.76 -2.54 2.97
C ASN A 98 -17.57 -3.65 2.28
N ASP A 99 -16.94 -4.40 1.38
CA ASP A 99 -17.57 -5.57 0.76
C ASP A 99 -17.84 -6.66 1.82
N GLY A 100 -16.83 -6.94 2.65
CA GLY A 100 -16.93 -7.92 3.73
C GLY A 100 -17.99 -7.55 4.77
N LEU A 101 -18.04 -6.30 5.22
CA LEU A 101 -19.05 -5.78 6.15
C LEU A 101 -20.46 -5.87 5.58
N ARG A 102 -20.62 -5.80 4.27
CA ARG A 102 -21.91 -5.96 3.57
C ARG A 102 -22.24 -7.42 3.22
N GLY A 103 -21.41 -8.38 3.65
CA GLY A 103 -21.62 -9.81 3.41
C GLY A 103 -21.54 -10.21 1.94
N MET A 104 -20.77 -9.46 1.13
CA MET A 104 -20.62 -9.79 -0.29
C MET A 104 -19.90 -11.13 -0.49
N SER A 105 -20.13 -11.75 -1.63
CA SER A 105 -19.47 -13.01 -1.98
C SER A 105 -17.96 -12.85 -2.10
N ILE A 106 -17.21 -13.47 -1.19
CA ILE A 106 -15.74 -13.41 -1.17
C ILE A 106 -15.20 -13.82 -2.54
N LYS A 107 -15.50 -15.02 -3.02
CA LYS A 107 -14.92 -15.56 -4.26
C LYS A 107 -15.42 -14.88 -5.54
N LYS A 108 -16.73 -14.59 -5.60
CA LYS A 108 -17.36 -14.11 -6.86
C LYS A 108 -17.20 -12.61 -7.08
N ILE A 109 -17.01 -11.84 -6.02
CA ILE A 109 -16.96 -10.38 -6.07
C ILE A 109 -15.61 -9.88 -5.55
N ILE A 110 -15.31 -10.10 -4.27
CA ILE A 110 -14.16 -9.46 -3.61
C ILE A 110 -12.85 -9.97 -4.23
N GLN A 111 -12.62 -11.28 -4.18
CA GLN A 111 -11.41 -11.91 -4.72
C GLN A 111 -11.25 -11.63 -6.22
N LYS A 112 -12.33 -11.76 -6.99
CA LYS A 112 -12.30 -11.49 -8.43
C LYS A 112 -11.89 -10.04 -8.74
N ASN A 113 -12.43 -9.07 -8.00
CA ASN A 113 -12.12 -7.66 -8.24
C ASN A 113 -10.69 -7.33 -7.81
N LEU A 114 -10.22 -7.87 -6.67
CA LEU A 114 -8.83 -7.72 -6.22
C LEU A 114 -7.86 -8.35 -7.21
N ASP A 115 -8.13 -9.57 -7.68
CA ASP A 115 -7.37 -10.26 -8.72
C ASP A 115 -7.23 -9.41 -9.99
N GLU A 116 -8.33 -8.84 -10.49
CA GLU A 116 -8.30 -7.96 -11.65
C GLU A 116 -7.45 -6.71 -11.41
N MET A 117 -7.60 -6.06 -10.23
CA MET A 117 -6.81 -4.88 -9.88
C MET A 117 -5.31 -5.20 -9.76
N ILE A 118 -4.95 -6.35 -9.18
CA ILE A 118 -3.55 -6.83 -9.12
C ILE A 118 -2.99 -6.99 -10.53
N ARG A 119 -3.70 -7.75 -11.40
CA ARG A 119 -3.25 -7.96 -12.78
C ARG A 119 -3.07 -6.68 -13.56
N MET A 120 -4.02 -5.74 -13.46
CA MET A 120 -3.92 -4.45 -14.14
C MET A 120 -2.72 -3.63 -13.64
N SER A 121 -2.46 -3.64 -12.34
CA SER A 121 -1.34 -2.92 -11.73
C SER A 121 0.00 -3.51 -12.20
N LEU A 122 0.17 -4.84 -12.14
CA LEU A 122 1.37 -5.52 -12.62
C LEU A 122 1.58 -5.31 -14.13
N GLN A 123 0.54 -5.38 -14.94
CA GLN A 123 0.60 -5.12 -16.38
C GLN A 123 0.99 -3.68 -16.71
N SER A 124 0.68 -2.72 -15.84
CA SER A 124 1.13 -1.33 -16.00
C SER A 124 2.61 -1.12 -15.67
N GLY A 125 3.30 -2.13 -15.16
CA GLY A 125 4.68 -2.09 -14.70
C GLY A 125 4.83 -1.62 -13.24
N ALA A 126 3.74 -1.51 -12.48
CA ALA A 126 3.80 -1.19 -11.07
C ALA A 126 4.04 -2.47 -10.22
N ASN A 127 4.80 -2.33 -9.12
CA ASN A 127 4.75 -3.31 -8.04
C ASN A 127 3.41 -3.22 -7.33
N VAL A 128 3.03 -4.28 -6.64
CA VAL A 128 1.78 -4.31 -5.85
C VAL A 128 2.09 -4.73 -4.42
N ALA A 129 1.61 -3.94 -3.46
CA ALA A 129 1.50 -4.34 -2.06
C ALA A 129 0.02 -4.52 -1.72
N LEU A 130 -0.33 -5.66 -1.15
CA LEU A 130 -1.70 -5.97 -0.78
C LEU A 130 -1.87 -5.81 0.72
N VAL A 131 -2.80 -4.94 1.14
CA VAL A 131 -3.13 -4.76 2.55
C VAL A 131 -4.33 -5.62 2.89
N GLY A 132 -4.12 -6.62 3.74
CA GLY A 132 -5.19 -7.48 4.25
C GLY A 132 -6.07 -6.71 5.24
N VAL A 133 -7.37 -6.79 5.03
CA VAL A 133 -8.35 -6.19 5.93
C VAL A 133 -8.92 -7.27 6.86
N GLU A 134 -9.12 -6.95 8.12
CA GLU A 134 -9.76 -7.83 9.09
C GLU A 134 -11.23 -7.45 9.28
N LEU A 135 -12.09 -8.45 9.36
CA LEU A 135 -13.50 -8.25 9.72
C LEU A 135 -13.72 -8.47 11.22
N PRO A 136 -14.68 -7.75 11.82
CA PRO A 136 -15.06 -7.97 13.22
C PRO A 136 -15.50 -9.42 13.47
N PRO A 137 -15.18 -10.01 14.65
CA PRO A 137 -15.43 -11.42 14.93
C PRO A 137 -16.92 -11.80 14.97
N ASN A 138 -17.81 -10.85 15.15
CA ASN A 138 -19.27 -11.05 15.12
C ASN A 138 -19.82 -11.47 13.74
N TYR A 139 -19.01 -11.42 12.67
CA TYR A 139 -19.34 -11.97 11.35
C TYR A 139 -19.20 -13.51 11.29
N GLY A 140 -18.71 -14.12 12.36
CA GLY A 140 -18.52 -15.56 12.50
C GLY A 140 -17.19 -16.06 11.91
N GLU A 141 -16.59 -17.03 12.61
CA GLU A 141 -15.24 -17.53 12.31
C GLU A 141 -15.09 -18.06 10.90
N GLN A 142 -16.09 -18.77 10.38
CA GLN A 142 -16.03 -19.34 9.04
C GLN A 142 -15.91 -18.25 7.96
N TYR A 143 -16.64 -17.13 8.11
CA TYR A 143 -16.61 -16.04 7.14
C TYR A 143 -15.33 -15.21 7.27
N THR A 144 -14.95 -14.83 8.50
CA THR A 144 -13.76 -14.03 8.75
C THR A 144 -12.47 -14.75 8.36
N SER A 145 -12.39 -16.08 8.60
CA SER A 145 -11.24 -16.89 8.17
C SER A 145 -11.16 -16.99 6.65
N LYS A 146 -12.27 -17.23 5.95
CA LYS A 146 -12.29 -17.25 4.48
C LYS A 146 -11.91 -15.89 3.89
N PHE A 147 -12.37 -14.82 4.53
CA PHE A 147 -12.05 -13.45 4.11
C PHE A 147 -10.55 -13.15 4.26
N LYS A 148 -9.95 -13.52 5.39
CA LYS A 148 -8.51 -13.40 5.61
C LYS A 148 -7.71 -14.25 4.61
N ASN A 149 -8.08 -15.52 4.45
CA ASN A 149 -7.37 -16.44 3.56
C ASN A 149 -7.37 -15.99 2.11
N MET A 150 -8.41 -15.29 1.65
CA MET A 150 -8.47 -14.72 0.31
C MET A 150 -7.27 -13.79 -0.01
N TYR A 151 -6.86 -12.94 0.96
CA TYR A 151 -5.69 -12.06 0.76
C TYR A 151 -4.40 -12.87 0.71
N ILE A 152 -4.27 -13.92 1.54
CA ILE A 152 -3.11 -14.82 1.54
C ILE A 152 -3.02 -15.55 0.20
N GLU A 153 -4.14 -16.13 -0.27
CA GLU A 153 -4.21 -16.82 -1.57
C GLU A 153 -3.81 -15.91 -2.74
N LEU A 154 -4.29 -14.65 -2.76
CA LEU A 154 -3.92 -13.70 -3.79
C LEU A 154 -2.45 -13.27 -3.70
N ALA A 155 -1.93 -13.08 -2.50
CA ALA A 155 -0.52 -12.74 -2.31
C ALA A 155 0.39 -13.87 -2.76
N ASP A 156 0.07 -15.10 -2.42
CA ASP A 156 0.82 -16.31 -2.83
C ASP A 156 0.74 -16.52 -4.35
N GLU A 157 -0.45 -16.32 -4.97
CA GLU A 157 -0.66 -16.53 -6.42
C GLU A 157 0.20 -15.59 -7.27
N TYR A 158 0.36 -14.34 -6.82
CA TYR A 158 1.08 -13.31 -7.58
C TYR A 158 2.45 -12.94 -6.99
N ASP A 159 2.94 -13.69 -6.00
CA ASP A 159 4.20 -13.38 -5.27
C ASP A 159 4.25 -11.94 -4.77
N LEU A 160 3.19 -11.51 -4.08
CA LEU A 160 3.03 -10.14 -3.60
C LEU A 160 3.48 -9.97 -2.16
N THR A 161 3.91 -8.76 -1.84
CA THR A 161 4.04 -8.34 -0.45
C THR A 161 2.66 -8.19 0.19
N LEU A 162 2.34 -9.08 1.14
CA LEU A 162 1.15 -8.97 1.98
C LEU A 162 1.46 -8.21 3.26
N ILE A 163 0.68 -7.17 3.52
CA ILE A 163 0.69 -6.39 4.77
C ILE A 163 -0.53 -6.84 5.57
N GLU A 164 -0.31 -7.52 6.70
CA GLU A 164 -1.41 -8.02 7.51
C GLU A 164 -2.18 -6.87 8.16
N GLY A 165 -3.49 -7.04 8.29
CA GLY A 165 -4.33 -6.11 9.04
C GLY A 165 -4.02 -6.14 10.55
N SER A 166 -4.14 -4.99 11.21
CA SER A 166 -3.77 -4.79 12.61
C SER A 166 -4.95 -4.32 13.49
N ILE A 167 -6.18 -4.50 13.04
CA ILE A 167 -7.36 -4.03 13.78
C ILE A 167 -7.42 -4.63 15.19
N LYS A 168 -7.11 -5.91 15.36
CA LYS A 168 -7.12 -6.56 16.69
C LYS A 168 -6.09 -5.94 17.63
N GLU A 169 -4.91 -5.65 17.14
CA GLU A 169 -3.86 -4.96 17.90
C GLU A 169 -4.30 -3.55 18.29
N MET A 170 -4.83 -2.80 17.35
CA MET A 170 -5.33 -1.44 17.59
C MET A 170 -6.47 -1.39 18.59
N VAL A 171 -7.40 -2.36 18.54
CA VAL A 171 -8.45 -2.50 19.55
C VAL A 171 -7.86 -2.78 20.94
N ALA A 172 -6.90 -3.70 21.04
CA ALA A 172 -6.25 -4.04 22.30
C ALA A 172 -5.49 -2.86 22.93
N LEU A 173 -4.97 -1.96 22.10
CA LEU A 173 -4.22 -0.76 22.50
C LEU A 173 -5.10 0.49 22.67
N ASN A 174 -6.44 0.39 22.53
CA ASN A 174 -7.38 1.52 22.55
C ASN A 174 -7.06 2.60 21.49
N LEU A 175 -6.63 2.19 20.30
CA LEU A 175 -6.27 3.07 19.19
C LEU A 175 -7.40 3.25 18.15
N MET A 176 -8.61 2.85 18.51
CA MET A 176 -9.80 3.02 17.68
C MET A 176 -10.58 4.28 18.05
N GLN A 177 -11.32 4.81 17.09
CA GLN A 177 -12.32 5.87 17.30
C GLN A 177 -13.54 5.30 18.06
N ALA A 178 -14.43 6.19 18.48
CA ALA A 178 -15.64 5.81 19.23
C ALA A 178 -16.58 4.87 18.46
N ASP A 179 -16.47 4.83 17.13
CA ASP A 179 -17.25 3.91 16.28
C ASP A 179 -16.76 2.45 16.33
N GLY A 180 -15.57 2.20 16.90
CA GLY A 180 -14.97 0.88 17.02
C GLY A 180 -14.55 0.24 15.68
N ILE A 181 -14.57 1.00 14.59
CA ILE A 181 -14.26 0.55 13.23
C ILE A 181 -13.00 1.23 12.70
N HIS A 182 -12.89 2.54 12.89
CA HIS A 182 -11.80 3.33 12.34
C HIS A 182 -10.72 3.60 13.40
N PRO A 183 -9.43 3.52 13.03
CA PRO A 183 -8.34 3.88 13.92
C PRO A 183 -8.33 5.38 14.19
N ASN A 184 -7.89 5.78 15.38
CA ASN A 184 -7.56 7.17 15.69
C ASN A 184 -6.17 7.55 15.11
N ALA A 185 -5.72 8.77 15.32
CA ALA A 185 -4.41 9.23 14.80
C ALA A 185 -3.23 8.32 15.22
N SER A 186 -3.23 7.81 16.44
CA SER A 186 -2.20 6.86 16.89
C SER A 186 -2.32 5.49 16.22
N GLY A 187 -3.54 5.03 15.91
CA GLY A 187 -3.76 3.82 15.12
C GLY A 187 -3.26 3.94 13.69
N HIS A 188 -3.37 5.13 13.09
CA HIS A 188 -2.79 5.40 11.77
C HIS A 188 -1.25 5.26 11.75
N LEU A 189 -0.56 5.56 12.87
CA LEU A 189 0.89 5.33 12.98
C LEU A 189 1.25 3.85 12.94
N ILE A 190 0.43 2.96 13.53
CA ILE A 190 0.63 1.51 13.48
C ILE A 190 0.50 1.01 12.03
N ILE A 191 -0.52 1.46 11.31
CA ILE A 191 -0.70 1.09 9.89
C ILE A 191 0.49 1.58 9.06
N GLU A 192 0.91 2.82 9.26
CA GLU A 192 2.06 3.39 8.56
C GLU A 192 3.33 2.54 8.77
N GLU A 193 3.66 2.23 10.02
CA GLU A 193 4.86 1.45 10.36
C GLU A 193 4.84 0.07 9.67
N GLN A 194 3.70 -0.60 9.69
CA GLN A 194 3.53 -1.90 9.03
C GLN A 194 3.69 -1.79 7.52
N VAL A 195 3.04 -0.80 6.89
CA VAL A 195 3.17 -0.55 5.45
C VAL A 195 4.61 -0.19 5.11
N ARG A 196 5.20 0.78 5.81
CA ARG A 196 6.58 1.25 5.57
C ARG A 196 7.60 0.12 5.65
N SER A 197 7.51 -0.72 6.70
CA SER A 197 8.45 -1.84 6.89
C SER A 197 8.44 -2.84 5.74
N LYS A 198 7.31 -3.01 5.07
CA LYS A 198 7.12 -3.97 3.98
C LYS A 198 7.43 -3.38 2.60
N ILE A 199 7.05 -2.12 2.34
CA ILE A 199 7.27 -1.54 1.01
C ILE A 199 8.70 -1.09 0.77
N LEU A 200 9.52 -0.91 1.81
CA LEU A 200 10.94 -0.58 1.65
C LEU A 200 11.65 -1.61 0.78
N THR A 201 11.38 -2.89 0.94
CA THR A 201 11.96 -3.95 0.10
C THR A 201 11.55 -3.82 -1.36
N LEU A 202 10.30 -3.43 -1.63
CA LEU A 202 9.79 -3.22 -2.99
C LEU A 202 10.37 -1.98 -3.69
N LEU A 203 10.81 -1.01 -2.91
CA LEU A 203 11.46 0.20 -3.43
C LEU A 203 12.95 -0.05 -3.71
N ASP A 204 13.61 -0.86 -2.86
CA ASP A 204 15.05 -1.18 -2.99
C ASP A 204 15.35 -2.14 -4.15
N GLU A 205 14.49 -3.11 -4.45
CA GLU A 205 14.70 -4.08 -5.53
C GLU A 205 14.78 -3.45 -6.93
N ARG A 206 14.27 -2.23 -7.11
CA ARG A 206 14.40 -1.47 -8.36
C ARG A 206 15.57 -0.50 -8.40
N ILE A 207 16.33 -0.40 -7.33
CA ILE A 207 17.57 0.40 -7.27
C ILE A 207 18.76 -0.45 -7.74
N ILE A 208 18.60 -1.78 -7.82
CA ILE A 208 19.67 -2.75 -8.08
C ILE A 208 19.76 -3.15 -9.58
N ASP A 209 18.77 -2.84 -10.41
CA ASP A 209 18.78 -3.03 -11.87
C ASP A 209 19.11 -1.70 -12.60
#